data_b30a97732cc773e511ff9f93ce5ed904
#
_entry.id   b30a97732cc773e511ff9f93ce5ed904
#
_cell.length_a   1.000
_cell.length_b   1.000
_cell.length_c   1.000
_cell.angle_alpha   90.00
_cell.angle_beta   90.00
_cell.angle_gamma   90.00
#
_symmetry.space_group_name_H-M   'P 1'
#
loop_
_entity.id
_entity.type
_entity.pdbx_description
1 polymer ?
#
loop_
_entity_poly.entity_id
_entity_poly.type
_entity_poly.pdbx_seq_one_letter_code
_entity_poly.pdbx_strand_id
1 'polypeptide(L)'
;MRALSVASTPSTIPATIHATAQVEPGAVIGNGTTIGPYCLIGGNVLIGDDCNLVGHVHVTGRTTIGARTSISAFASLGERPQSARYRGGATRLIIGTDCDIRQNVTMSTGTEDGGGVTEVKDRGLFMANSHVGHDCRVGNDVVLANCAGLGGHCVIGDHVFFGALSGVYQHTHIGSHAIIGGASGVRDDVIPFGLVAGSFGRLRGVNVVGMQRRKFSAETIRAVRATYRLLFLDKDAMAQRLDDAEEKYGDNEFAAQIVAFIRSKGSRPICQAGRGKA
;
A
#
# COMPACT_ATOMS: atom_id res chain seq x y z
N MET A 1 -3.66 -2.64 18.67
CA MET A 1 -2.66 -1.67 19.15
C MET A 1 -1.30 -2.36 19.10
N ARG A 2 -0.50 -2.14 18.04
CA ARG A 2 0.95 -2.45 18.09
C ARG A 2 1.61 -1.29 18.84
N ALA A 3 2.46 -1.61 19.82
CA ALA A 3 3.25 -0.63 20.55
C ALA A 3 4.10 0.19 19.58
N LEU A 4 4.29 1.47 19.89
CA LEU A 4 5.22 2.34 19.18
C LEU A 4 6.59 1.65 19.15
N SER A 5 7.13 1.41 17.95
CA SER A 5 8.47 0.88 17.74
C SER A 5 9.46 1.87 18.36
N VAL A 6 10.05 1.48 19.46
CA VAL A 6 11.28 2.11 19.97
C VAL A 6 12.36 1.82 18.94
N ALA A 7 13.05 2.84 18.46
CA ALA A 7 14.19 2.65 17.57
C ALA A 7 15.18 1.70 18.26
N SER A 8 15.21 0.44 17.83
CA SER A 8 16.13 -0.56 18.36
C SER A 8 17.53 -0.24 17.87
N THR A 9 18.53 -0.32 18.74
CA THR A 9 19.94 -0.27 18.35
C THR A 9 20.18 -1.38 17.31
N PRO A 10 20.90 -1.11 16.20
CA PRO A 10 21.19 -2.15 15.21
C PRO A 10 21.82 -3.37 15.86
N SER A 11 21.42 -4.57 15.42
CA SER A 11 21.97 -5.81 15.91
C SER A 11 23.46 -5.90 15.55
N THR A 12 24.28 -6.36 16.49
CA THR A 12 25.69 -6.71 16.22
C THR A 12 25.87 -8.21 15.95
N ILE A 13 24.79 -8.99 16.02
CA ILE A 13 24.79 -10.42 15.81
C ILE A 13 24.82 -10.71 14.31
N PRO A 14 25.75 -11.53 13.80
CA PRO A 14 25.74 -11.90 12.38
C PRO A 14 24.41 -12.55 11.94
N ALA A 15 24.10 -12.47 10.65
CA ALA A 15 22.96 -13.16 10.09
C ALA A 15 23.03 -14.68 10.30
N THR A 16 21.87 -15.30 10.54
CA THR A 16 21.72 -16.77 10.64
C THR A 16 21.09 -17.30 9.36
N ILE A 17 21.80 -18.14 8.64
CA ILE A 17 21.34 -18.74 7.38
C ILE A 17 21.21 -20.23 7.55
N HIS A 18 19.98 -20.76 7.33
CA HIS A 18 19.75 -22.21 7.40
C HIS A 18 20.53 -22.97 6.32
N ALA A 19 21.04 -24.14 6.64
CA ALA A 19 21.91 -24.91 5.74
C ALA A 19 21.27 -25.32 4.41
N THR A 20 19.93 -25.35 4.31
CA THR A 20 19.21 -25.64 3.07
C THR A 20 18.79 -24.36 2.31
N ALA A 21 19.05 -23.17 2.84
CA ALA A 21 18.81 -21.93 2.11
C ALA A 21 19.89 -21.73 1.04
N GLN A 22 19.50 -21.20 -0.09
CA GLN A 22 20.41 -20.83 -1.17
C GLN A 22 20.49 -19.30 -1.24
N VAL A 23 21.65 -18.76 -0.95
CA VAL A 23 21.94 -17.33 -1.05
C VAL A 23 23.01 -17.17 -2.12
N GLU A 24 22.65 -16.51 -3.22
CA GLU A 24 23.57 -16.29 -4.34
C GLU A 24 24.68 -15.30 -3.99
N PRO A 25 25.89 -15.46 -4.58
CA PRO A 25 26.96 -14.50 -4.44
C PRO A 25 26.49 -13.09 -4.86
N GLY A 26 26.84 -12.09 -4.04
CA GLY A 26 26.43 -10.68 -4.26
C GLY A 26 25.24 -10.24 -3.42
N ALA A 27 24.44 -11.15 -2.87
CA ALA A 27 23.41 -10.81 -1.91
C ALA A 27 24.03 -10.21 -0.63
N VAL A 28 23.39 -9.18 -0.07
CA VAL A 28 23.77 -8.55 1.20
C VAL A 28 22.69 -8.83 2.23
N ILE A 29 23.07 -9.46 3.34
CA ILE A 29 22.17 -9.81 4.44
C ILE A 29 22.61 -9.06 5.69
N GLY A 30 21.70 -8.26 6.24
CA GLY A 30 21.95 -7.45 7.44
C GLY A 30 22.11 -8.28 8.71
N ASN A 31 22.70 -7.67 9.72
CA ASN A 31 22.93 -8.29 11.03
C ASN A 31 21.62 -8.67 11.73
N GLY A 32 21.63 -9.73 12.52
CA GLY A 32 20.45 -10.24 13.23
C GLY A 32 19.38 -10.86 12.34
N THR A 33 19.55 -10.82 11.02
CA THR A 33 18.60 -11.39 10.07
C THR A 33 18.67 -12.91 10.05
N THR A 34 17.49 -13.55 10.04
CA THR A 34 17.34 -15.00 9.94
C THR A 34 16.78 -15.39 8.57
N ILE A 35 17.52 -16.24 7.85
CA ILE A 35 17.08 -16.89 6.61
C ILE A 35 16.76 -18.34 6.89
N GLY A 36 15.48 -18.68 6.90
CA GLY A 36 14.96 -20.02 7.20
C GLY A 36 15.19 -21.04 6.09
N PRO A 37 14.71 -22.29 6.29
CA PRO A 37 14.97 -23.39 5.37
C PRO A 37 14.36 -23.15 3.98
N TYR A 38 15.08 -23.63 2.95
CA TYR A 38 14.65 -23.60 1.55
C TYR A 38 14.32 -22.20 1.01
N CYS A 39 14.84 -21.14 1.62
CA CYS A 39 14.78 -19.80 1.03
C CYS A 39 15.73 -19.71 -0.17
N LEU A 40 15.32 -18.96 -1.20
CA LEU A 40 16.12 -18.66 -2.39
C LEU A 40 16.30 -17.14 -2.45
N ILE A 41 17.56 -16.67 -2.34
CA ILE A 41 17.91 -15.25 -2.32
C ILE A 41 18.84 -14.94 -3.49
N GLY A 42 18.38 -14.14 -4.44
CA GLY A 42 19.16 -13.76 -5.63
C GLY A 42 20.30 -12.80 -5.35
N GLY A 43 21.33 -12.80 -6.20
CA GLY A 43 22.58 -12.08 -6.00
C GLY A 43 22.49 -10.54 -6.01
N ASN A 44 21.39 -9.96 -6.45
CA ASN A 44 21.16 -8.50 -6.43
C ASN A 44 20.19 -8.06 -5.31
N VAL A 45 20.00 -8.90 -4.29
CA VAL A 45 19.09 -8.65 -3.17
C VAL A 45 19.83 -8.03 -2.00
N LEU A 46 19.23 -7.02 -1.40
CA LEU A 46 19.71 -6.38 -0.17
C LEU A 46 18.64 -6.55 0.91
N ILE A 47 18.96 -7.22 2.01
CA ILE A 47 18.07 -7.41 3.15
C ILE A 47 18.68 -6.69 4.36
N GLY A 48 17.89 -5.80 4.98
CA GLY A 48 18.29 -5.04 6.16
C GLY A 48 18.48 -5.90 7.41
N ASP A 49 18.76 -5.22 8.51
CA ASP A 49 19.00 -5.86 9.81
C ASP A 49 17.71 -6.40 10.44
N ASP A 50 17.85 -7.41 11.30
CA ASP A 50 16.78 -7.99 12.12
C ASP A 50 15.55 -8.47 11.33
N CYS A 51 15.72 -8.82 10.06
CA CYS A 51 14.66 -9.40 9.26
C CYS A 51 14.48 -10.91 9.59
N ASN A 52 13.27 -11.42 9.34
CA ASN A 52 12.96 -12.83 9.54
C ASN A 52 12.26 -13.44 8.32
N LEU A 53 12.97 -14.27 7.58
CA LEU A 53 12.43 -15.07 6.47
C LEU A 53 12.18 -16.49 6.97
N VAL A 54 10.90 -16.86 7.14
CA VAL A 54 10.50 -18.08 7.85
C VAL A 54 10.95 -19.36 7.14
N GLY A 55 10.87 -19.42 5.82
CA GLY A 55 11.25 -20.58 5.01
C GLY A 55 10.48 -20.61 3.69
N HIS A 56 11.04 -21.28 2.67
CA HIS A 56 10.46 -21.32 1.32
C HIS A 56 10.14 -19.92 0.75
N VAL A 57 10.90 -18.90 1.14
CA VAL A 57 10.75 -17.54 0.64
C VAL A 57 11.63 -17.37 -0.60
N HIS A 58 11.08 -16.79 -1.65
CA HIS A 58 11.84 -16.43 -2.85
C HIS A 58 11.98 -14.91 -2.96
N VAL A 59 13.21 -14.43 -2.92
CA VAL A 59 13.53 -13.02 -3.16
C VAL A 59 14.51 -12.92 -4.31
N THR A 60 14.14 -12.24 -5.37
CA THR A 60 14.93 -12.18 -6.60
C THR A 60 15.00 -10.77 -7.18
N GLY A 61 15.58 -10.61 -8.36
CA GLY A 61 15.72 -9.33 -9.03
C GLY A 61 16.54 -8.33 -8.22
N ARG A 62 16.42 -7.05 -8.53
CA ARG A 62 17.02 -5.97 -7.74
C ARG A 62 16.05 -5.57 -6.62
N THR A 63 16.08 -6.32 -5.52
CA THR A 63 15.14 -6.13 -4.41
C THR A 63 15.87 -5.63 -3.17
N THR A 64 15.36 -4.56 -2.57
CA THR A 64 15.80 -4.05 -1.28
C THR A 64 14.68 -4.22 -0.26
N ILE A 65 15.00 -4.81 0.89
CA ILE A 65 14.08 -5.03 2.01
C ILE A 65 14.63 -4.30 3.23
N GLY A 66 13.84 -3.40 3.80
CA GLY A 66 14.20 -2.64 4.99
C GLY A 66 14.22 -3.51 6.26
N ALA A 67 14.90 -3.02 7.28
CA ALA A 67 15.11 -3.71 8.54
C ALA A 67 13.82 -4.14 9.27
N ARG A 68 13.89 -5.17 10.10
CA ARG A 68 12.81 -5.70 10.97
C ARG A 68 11.56 -6.17 10.20
N THR A 69 11.72 -6.44 8.91
CA THR A 69 10.63 -6.97 8.08
C THR A 69 10.54 -8.49 8.25
N SER A 70 9.32 -8.98 8.48
CA SER A 70 9.03 -10.41 8.60
C SER A 70 8.36 -10.92 7.32
N ILE A 71 8.85 -12.05 6.79
CA ILE A 71 8.39 -12.64 5.53
C ILE A 71 8.05 -14.10 5.78
N SER A 72 6.77 -14.43 5.61
CA SER A 72 6.23 -15.77 5.78
C SER A 72 6.47 -16.66 4.56
N ALA A 73 6.29 -17.95 4.76
CA ALA A 73 6.57 -18.98 3.75
C ALA A 73 5.82 -18.74 2.42
N PHE A 74 6.49 -19.10 1.33
CA PHE A 74 6.00 -19.04 -0.05
C PHE A 74 5.74 -17.62 -0.57
N ALA A 75 6.20 -16.58 0.12
CA ALA A 75 6.22 -15.23 -0.46
C ALA A 75 7.24 -15.19 -1.62
N SER A 76 6.87 -14.50 -2.70
CA SER A 76 7.71 -14.29 -3.89
C SER A 76 7.86 -12.80 -4.18
N LEU A 77 9.05 -12.27 -3.97
CA LEU A 77 9.33 -10.85 -3.97
C LEU A 77 10.41 -10.51 -5.02
N GLY A 78 10.13 -9.49 -5.83
CA GLY A 78 11.10 -9.01 -6.83
C GLY A 78 11.07 -9.77 -8.16
N GLU A 79 10.06 -10.59 -8.39
CA GLU A 79 9.86 -11.22 -9.69
C GLU A 79 9.62 -10.20 -10.80
N ARG A 80 9.92 -10.64 -12.03
CA ARG A 80 9.62 -9.83 -13.20
C ARG A 80 8.16 -9.38 -13.21
N PRO A 81 7.89 -8.15 -13.69
CA PRO A 81 6.51 -7.64 -13.74
C PRO A 81 5.60 -8.50 -14.64
N GLN A 82 4.37 -8.69 -14.19
CA GLN A 82 3.33 -9.36 -14.97
C GLN A 82 2.78 -8.39 -16.03
N SER A 83 3.66 -7.98 -16.94
CA SER A 83 3.35 -7.05 -18.02
C SER A 83 3.86 -7.59 -19.35
N ALA A 84 2.99 -7.64 -20.35
CA ALA A 84 3.37 -8.05 -21.71
C ALA A 84 4.35 -7.06 -22.38
N ARG A 85 4.50 -5.86 -21.83
CA ARG A 85 5.42 -4.83 -22.35
C ARG A 85 6.82 -4.88 -21.74
N TYR A 86 7.02 -5.66 -20.69
CA TYR A 86 8.31 -5.78 -20.03
C TYR A 86 9.32 -6.47 -20.95
N ARG A 87 10.52 -5.88 -21.09
CA ARG A 87 11.59 -6.29 -22.03
C ARG A 87 12.88 -6.75 -21.34
N GLY A 88 12.85 -6.93 -20.02
CA GLY A 88 14.03 -7.37 -19.26
C GLY A 88 14.90 -6.22 -18.72
N GLY A 89 14.37 -5.02 -18.61
CA GLY A 89 15.09 -3.84 -18.12
C GLY A 89 15.50 -3.95 -16.66
N ALA A 90 16.41 -3.06 -16.25
CA ALA A 90 16.98 -3.00 -14.92
C ALA A 90 15.99 -2.38 -13.90
N THR A 91 14.90 -3.05 -13.64
CA THR A 91 13.84 -2.62 -12.72
C THR A 91 14.05 -3.16 -11.31
N ARG A 92 13.39 -2.58 -10.32
CA ARG A 92 13.63 -2.91 -8.90
C ARG A 92 12.35 -2.90 -8.07
N LEU A 93 12.43 -3.61 -6.92
CA LEU A 93 11.45 -3.58 -5.84
C LEU A 93 12.12 -3.00 -4.59
N ILE A 94 11.45 -2.07 -3.93
CA ILE A 94 11.87 -1.50 -2.64
C ILE A 94 10.78 -1.75 -1.64
N ILE A 95 11.12 -2.39 -0.52
CA ILE A 95 10.24 -2.64 0.62
C ILE A 95 10.87 -1.94 1.83
N GLY A 96 10.07 -1.15 2.53
CA GLY A 96 10.46 -0.41 3.72
C GLY A 96 10.70 -1.29 4.96
N THR A 97 10.80 -0.64 6.09
CA THR A 97 11.08 -1.26 7.39
C THR A 97 9.80 -1.73 8.09
N ASP A 98 9.94 -2.67 9.02
CA ASP A 98 8.84 -3.11 9.91
C ASP A 98 7.60 -3.67 9.17
N CYS A 99 7.76 -4.16 7.96
CA CYS A 99 6.68 -4.77 7.20
C CYS A 99 6.40 -6.21 7.67
N ASP A 100 5.14 -6.62 7.59
CA ASP A 100 4.70 -8.00 7.84
C ASP A 100 4.12 -8.57 6.54
N ILE A 101 4.90 -9.43 5.87
CA ILE A 101 4.56 -10.03 4.58
C ILE A 101 4.19 -11.50 4.82
N ARG A 102 2.93 -11.80 4.62
CA ARG A 102 2.38 -13.11 4.95
C ARG A 102 2.54 -14.11 3.79
N GLN A 103 2.02 -15.32 4.00
CA GLN A 103 2.16 -16.45 3.08
C GLN A 103 1.66 -16.15 1.68
N ASN A 104 2.40 -16.63 0.68
CA ASN A 104 2.05 -16.51 -0.74
C ASN A 104 1.85 -15.07 -1.24
N VAL A 105 2.35 -14.07 -0.54
CA VAL A 105 2.32 -12.69 -1.04
C VAL A 105 3.26 -12.59 -2.24
N THR A 106 2.82 -11.85 -3.26
CA THR A 106 3.64 -11.58 -4.43
C THR A 106 3.82 -10.08 -4.64
N MET A 107 5.05 -9.65 -4.93
CA MET A 107 5.36 -8.26 -5.29
C MET A 107 6.31 -8.26 -6.48
N SER A 108 5.93 -7.59 -7.57
CA SER A 108 6.74 -7.50 -8.78
C SER A 108 7.68 -6.29 -8.76
N THR A 109 8.77 -6.35 -9.50
CA THR A 109 9.57 -5.15 -9.81
C THR A 109 8.78 -4.18 -10.70
N GLY A 110 9.30 -2.97 -10.94
CA GLY A 110 8.72 -2.02 -11.91
C GLY A 110 8.91 -2.43 -13.35
N THR A 111 8.38 -1.62 -14.28
CA THR A 111 8.60 -1.74 -15.73
C THR A 111 9.42 -0.55 -16.23
N GLU A 112 10.05 -0.69 -17.39
CA GLU A 112 10.83 0.37 -18.02
C GLU A 112 9.97 1.62 -18.28
N ASP A 113 8.76 1.41 -18.77
CA ASP A 113 7.81 2.48 -19.10
C ASP A 113 7.16 3.11 -17.86
N GLY A 114 7.18 2.42 -16.70
CA GLY A 114 6.58 2.87 -15.44
C GLY A 114 7.55 3.57 -14.47
N GLY A 115 8.77 3.81 -14.90
CA GLY A 115 9.82 4.43 -14.06
C GLY A 115 10.70 3.43 -13.33
N GLY A 116 10.52 2.13 -13.57
CA GLY A 116 11.44 1.07 -13.17
C GLY A 116 11.37 0.66 -11.70
N VAL A 117 10.42 1.17 -10.92
CA VAL A 117 10.37 0.94 -9.47
C VAL A 117 8.99 0.62 -8.96
N THR A 118 8.87 -0.50 -8.27
CA THR A 118 7.76 -0.75 -7.33
C THR A 118 8.25 -0.43 -5.92
N GLU A 119 7.50 0.37 -5.19
CA GLU A 119 7.89 0.84 -3.86
C GLU A 119 6.77 0.60 -2.84
N VAL A 120 7.13 -0.02 -1.73
CA VAL A 120 6.30 -0.19 -0.55
C VAL A 120 7.03 0.45 0.63
N LYS A 121 6.39 1.39 1.31
CA LYS A 121 6.94 2.07 2.48
C LYS A 121 6.80 1.22 3.75
N ASP A 122 7.00 1.86 4.89
CA ASP A 122 7.17 1.19 6.18
C ASP A 122 5.86 0.68 6.79
N ARG A 123 5.98 -0.32 7.66
CA ARG A 123 4.93 -0.86 8.54
C ARG A 123 3.71 -1.41 7.81
N GLY A 124 3.89 -1.79 6.54
CA GLY A 124 2.85 -2.44 5.77
C GLY A 124 2.51 -3.85 6.31
N LEU A 125 1.22 -4.20 6.29
CA LEU A 125 0.74 -5.56 6.56
C LEU A 125 0.12 -6.14 5.29
N PHE A 126 0.79 -7.13 4.71
CA PHE A 126 0.36 -7.81 3.49
C PHE A 126 -0.09 -9.22 3.87
N MET A 127 -1.41 -9.41 4.01
CA MET A 127 -1.96 -10.71 4.42
C MET A 127 -1.87 -11.73 3.29
N ALA A 128 -2.11 -12.99 3.63
CA ALA A 128 -1.88 -14.13 2.74
C ALA A 128 -2.55 -13.96 1.36
N ASN A 129 -1.81 -14.34 0.32
CA ASN A 129 -2.20 -14.26 -1.09
C ASN A 129 -2.48 -12.83 -1.60
N SER A 130 -2.05 -11.79 -0.92
CA SER A 130 -2.16 -10.43 -1.47
C SER A 130 -1.10 -10.18 -2.54
N HIS A 131 -1.38 -9.23 -3.43
CA HIS A 131 -0.53 -8.92 -4.57
C HIS A 131 -0.27 -7.42 -4.69
N VAL A 132 1.00 -7.04 -4.92
CA VAL A 132 1.39 -5.69 -5.33
C VAL A 132 1.95 -5.75 -6.74
N GLY A 133 1.22 -5.16 -7.68
CA GLY A 133 1.61 -5.09 -9.09
C GLY A 133 2.81 -4.17 -9.34
N HIS A 134 3.37 -4.26 -10.53
CA HIS A 134 4.50 -3.46 -10.96
C HIS A 134 4.23 -1.94 -10.91
N ASP A 135 5.27 -1.16 -10.66
CA ASP A 135 5.22 0.31 -10.63
C ASP A 135 4.26 0.90 -9.58
N CYS A 136 3.77 0.09 -8.62
CA CYS A 136 2.98 0.59 -7.52
C CYS A 136 3.84 1.41 -6.56
N ARG A 137 3.24 2.45 -5.98
CA ARG A 137 3.77 3.23 -4.88
C ARG A 137 2.82 3.10 -3.70
N VAL A 138 3.25 2.38 -2.67
CA VAL A 138 2.42 2.06 -1.50
C VAL A 138 2.95 2.80 -0.28
N GLY A 139 2.10 3.58 0.37
CA GLY A 139 2.42 4.39 1.54
C GLY A 139 2.71 3.59 2.81
N ASN A 140 2.87 4.32 3.91
CA ASN A 140 3.10 3.75 5.23
C ASN A 140 1.82 3.16 5.85
N ASP A 141 1.97 2.17 6.72
CA ASP A 141 0.88 1.58 7.51
C ASP A 141 -0.30 1.06 6.67
N VAL A 142 -0.03 0.66 5.44
CA VAL A 142 -1.03 0.10 4.52
C VAL A 142 -1.32 -1.35 4.89
N VAL A 143 -2.59 -1.73 4.84
CA VAL A 143 -3.02 -3.11 5.07
C VAL A 143 -3.71 -3.65 3.82
N LEU A 144 -3.17 -4.71 3.24
CA LEU A 144 -3.84 -5.55 2.25
C LEU A 144 -4.31 -6.82 2.95
N ALA A 145 -5.63 -6.98 3.12
CA ALA A 145 -6.18 -8.20 3.66
C ALA A 145 -6.05 -9.37 2.66
N ASN A 146 -6.40 -10.57 3.10
CA ASN A 146 -6.24 -11.79 2.31
C ASN A 146 -6.79 -11.66 0.89
N CYS A 147 -5.98 -12.06 -0.09
CA CYS A 147 -6.33 -12.04 -1.52
C CYS A 147 -6.65 -10.63 -2.07
N ALA A 148 -6.29 -9.55 -1.38
CA ALA A 148 -6.39 -8.21 -1.94
C ALA A 148 -5.29 -7.98 -2.98
N GLY A 149 -5.60 -7.32 -4.10
CA GLY A 149 -4.64 -7.11 -5.19
C GLY A 149 -4.62 -5.68 -5.71
N LEU A 150 -3.41 -5.18 -5.94
CA LEU A 150 -3.16 -3.91 -6.61
C LEU A 150 -2.68 -4.18 -8.04
N GLY A 151 -3.41 -3.66 -9.02
CA GLY A 151 -2.94 -3.61 -10.41
C GLY A 151 -1.72 -2.70 -10.56
N GLY A 152 -1.01 -2.79 -11.67
CA GLY A 152 0.18 -1.97 -11.90
C GLY A 152 -0.07 -0.46 -11.82
N HIS A 153 0.98 0.30 -11.49
CA HIS A 153 0.96 1.77 -11.42
C HIS A 153 -0.01 2.39 -10.40
N CYS A 154 -0.51 1.63 -9.42
CA CYS A 154 -1.34 2.19 -8.38
C CYS A 154 -0.53 3.07 -7.42
N VAL A 155 -1.12 4.19 -6.99
CA VAL A 155 -0.56 5.07 -5.96
C VAL A 155 -1.48 5.01 -4.74
N ILE A 156 -0.95 4.49 -3.63
CA ILE A 156 -1.69 4.25 -2.41
C ILE A 156 -1.12 5.15 -1.31
N GLY A 157 -1.96 5.98 -0.73
CA GLY A 157 -1.60 6.84 0.40
C GLY A 157 -1.35 6.07 1.69
N ASP A 158 -0.95 6.79 2.72
CA ASP A 158 -0.68 6.19 4.03
C ASP A 158 -1.98 5.70 4.71
N HIS A 159 -1.86 4.67 5.54
CA HIS A 159 -2.95 4.14 6.37
C HIS A 159 -4.18 3.64 5.61
N VAL A 160 -4.04 3.27 4.35
CA VAL A 160 -5.14 2.68 3.57
C VAL A 160 -5.36 1.23 3.99
N PHE A 161 -6.62 0.85 4.12
CA PHE A 161 -7.02 -0.53 4.42
C PHE A 161 -7.80 -1.14 3.25
N PHE A 162 -7.35 -2.28 2.78
CA PHE A 162 -8.01 -3.09 1.76
C PHE A 162 -8.62 -4.32 2.40
N GLY A 163 -9.95 -4.46 2.32
CA GLY A 163 -10.66 -5.66 2.75
C GLY A 163 -10.32 -6.88 1.87
N ALA A 164 -10.54 -8.06 2.42
CA ALA A 164 -10.25 -9.31 1.73
C ALA A 164 -10.95 -9.40 0.35
N LEU A 165 -10.27 -10.01 -0.63
CA LEU A 165 -10.78 -10.19 -1.99
C LEU A 165 -11.05 -8.88 -2.75
N SER A 166 -10.54 -7.75 -2.27
CA SER A 166 -10.65 -6.48 -3.02
C SER A 166 -9.61 -6.40 -4.12
N GLY A 167 -9.98 -5.76 -5.24
CA GLY A 167 -9.10 -5.54 -6.38
C GLY A 167 -9.08 -4.07 -6.80
N VAL A 168 -7.89 -3.56 -7.09
CA VAL A 168 -7.69 -2.19 -7.57
C VAL A 168 -7.17 -2.22 -8.99
N TYR A 169 -7.84 -1.51 -9.88
CA TYR A 169 -7.43 -1.39 -11.28
C TYR A 169 -6.11 -0.62 -11.38
N GLN A 170 -5.33 -0.95 -12.42
CA GLN A 170 -4.07 -0.24 -12.70
C GLN A 170 -4.27 1.29 -12.85
N HIS A 171 -3.24 2.06 -12.50
CA HIS A 171 -3.22 3.52 -12.52
C HIS A 171 -4.24 4.21 -11.60
N THR A 172 -4.78 3.51 -10.61
CA THR A 172 -5.71 4.10 -9.63
C THR A 172 -4.95 4.74 -8.47
N HIS A 173 -5.38 5.93 -8.06
CA HIS A 173 -4.87 6.62 -6.88
C HIS A 173 -5.85 6.46 -5.72
N ILE A 174 -5.37 5.99 -4.58
CA ILE A 174 -6.15 5.85 -3.34
C ILE A 174 -5.56 6.79 -2.30
N GLY A 175 -6.33 7.79 -1.90
CA GLY A 175 -5.91 8.77 -0.90
C GLY A 175 -5.73 8.17 0.50
N SER A 176 -4.90 8.81 1.32
CA SER A 176 -4.58 8.35 2.67
C SER A 176 -5.82 8.12 3.54
N HIS A 177 -5.73 7.17 4.47
CA HIS A 177 -6.79 6.81 5.41
C HIS A 177 -8.08 6.24 4.77
N ALA A 178 -8.10 5.99 3.46
CA ALA A 178 -9.24 5.36 2.80
C ALA A 178 -9.42 3.90 3.27
N ILE A 179 -10.64 3.40 3.13
CA ILE A 179 -10.97 1.99 3.34
C ILE A 179 -11.70 1.44 2.11
N ILE A 180 -11.20 0.35 1.60
CA ILE A 180 -11.82 -0.43 0.54
C ILE A 180 -12.47 -1.65 1.19
N GLY A 181 -13.76 -1.78 1.07
CA GLY A 181 -14.52 -2.93 1.60
C GLY A 181 -14.11 -4.25 0.95
N GLY A 182 -14.32 -5.35 1.65
CA GLY A 182 -14.06 -6.68 1.09
C GLY A 182 -14.85 -6.94 -0.20
N ALA A 183 -14.31 -7.76 -1.09
CA ALA A 183 -14.89 -8.12 -2.39
C ALA A 183 -15.26 -6.90 -3.26
N SER A 184 -14.56 -5.78 -3.11
CA SER A 184 -14.81 -4.55 -3.88
C SER A 184 -13.82 -4.40 -5.02
N GLY A 185 -14.33 -4.04 -6.21
CA GLY A 185 -13.52 -3.69 -7.38
C GLY A 185 -13.41 -2.17 -7.53
N VAL A 186 -12.21 -1.61 -7.39
CA VAL A 186 -11.96 -0.16 -7.49
C VAL A 186 -11.37 0.16 -8.85
N ARG A 187 -12.02 1.03 -9.62
CA ARG A 187 -11.60 1.44 -10.96
C ARG A 187 -11.26 2.92 -11.06
N ASP A 188 -11.78 3.72 -10.14
CA ASP A 188 -11.70 5.17 -10.11
C ASP A 188 -10.86 5.60 -8.90
N ASP A 189 -10.30 6.81 -8.95
CA ASP A 189 -9.50 7.36 -7.86
C ASP A 189 -10.35 7.60 -6.61
N VAL A 190 -9.84 7.21 -5.46
CA VAL A 190 -10.55 7.29 -4.18
C VAL A 190 -9.97 8.42 -3.34
N ILE A 191 -10.82 9.34 -2.92
CA ILE A 191 -10.43 10.46 -2.07
C ILE A 191 -9.83 10.02 -0.74
N PRO A 192 -8.96 10.83 -0.12
CA PRO A 192 -8.55 10.61 1.28
C PRO A 192 -9.74 10.39 2.19
N PHE A 193 -9.61 9.50 3.14
CA PHE A 193 -10.67 9.08 4.08
C PHE A 193 -11.90 8.42 3.43
N GLY A 194 -11.92 8.20 2.12
CA GLY A 194 -13.05 7.59 1.43
C GLY A 194 -13.34 6.17 1.93
N LEU A 195 -14.63 5.83 2.08
CA LEU A 195 -15.10 4.47 2.28
C LEU A 195 -15.72 3.99 0.97
N VAL A 196 -15.10 2.99 0.35
CA VAL A 196 -15.58 2.38 -0.91
C VAL A 196 -16.07 0.97 -0.65
N ALA A 197 -17.22 0.61 -1.21
CA ALA A 197 -17.74 -0.75 -1.12
C ALA A 197 -18.54 -1.14 -2.36
N GLY A 198 -18.62 -2.46 -2.60
CA GLY A 198 -19.38 -3.09 -3.67
C GLY A 198 -18.52 -3.54 -4.85
N SER A 199 -19.02 -4.51 -5.63
CA SER A 199 -18.31 -5.12 -6.77
C SER A 199 -17.89 -4.09 -7.84
N PHE A 200 -18.62 -2.99 -7.97
CA PHE A 200 -18.26 -1.83 -8.80
C PHE A 200 -17.95 -0.62 -7.91
N GLY A 201 -17.00 -0.70 -7.04
CA GLY A 201 -16.57 0.25 -6.02
C GLY A 201 -17.23 1.63 -6.09
N ARG A 202 -18.02 1.97 -5.09
CA ARG A 202 -18.66 3.29 -4.97
C ARG A 202 -18.38 3.88 -3.59
N LEU A 203 -18.19 5.19 -3.52
CA LEU A 203 -18.12 5.88 -2.24
C LEU A 203 -19.44 5.71 -1.46
N ARG A 204 -19.31 5.25 -0.22
CA ARG A 204 -20.42 5.08 0.74
C ARG A 204 -20.34 6.08 1.87
N GLY A 205 -19.35 6.94 1.87
CA GLY A 205 -19.07 7.93 2.90
C GLY A 205 -17.58 8.05 3.18
N VAL A 206 -17.25 8.40 4.41
CA VAL A 206 -15.88 8.50 4.90
C VAL A 206 -15.61 7.49 6.02
N ASN A 207 -14.35 7.12 6.17
CA ASN A 207 -13.83 6.13 7.13
C ASN A 207 -13.82 6.67 8.57
N VAL A 208 -15.00 7.00 9.11
CA VAL A 208 -15.15 7.56 10.47
C VAL A 208 -14.54 6.62 11.52
N VAL A 209 -14.77 5.31 11.40
CA VAL A 209 -14.25 4.32 12.35
C VAL A 209 -12.72 4.31 12.35
N GLY A 210 -12.09 4.38 11.17
CA GLY A 210 -10.64 4.47 11.05
C GLY A 210 -10.08 5.76 11.67
N MET A 211 -10.76 6.88 11.44
CA MET A 211 -10.40 8.16 12.05
C MET A 211 -10.48 8.10 13.59
N GLN A 212 -11.57 7.58 14.14
CA GLN A 212 -11.75 7.42 15.58
C GLN A 212 -10.67 6.52 16.21
N ARG A 213 -10.36 5.38 15.58
CA ARG A 213 -9.31 4.46 16.05
C ARG A 213 -7.92 5.11 16.06
N ARG A 214 -7.67 6.04 15.14
CA ARG A 214 -6.43 6.84 15.07
C ARG A 214 -6.50 8.13 15.90
N LYS A 215 -7.54 8.30 16.72
CA LYS A 215 -7.72 9.42 17.66
C LYS A 215 -7.78 10.80 16.99
N PHE A 216 -8.31 10.88 15.78
CA PHE A 216 -8.63 12.18 15.19
C PHE A 216 -9.64 12.93 16.06
N SER A 217 -9.52 14.25 16.15
CA SER A 217 -10.45 15.07 16.92
C SER A 217 -11.87 15.00 16.38
N ALA A 218 -12.87 15.18 17.24
CA ALA A 218 -14.27 15.22 16.80
C ALA A 218 -14.52 16.35 15.79
N GLU A 219 -13.77 17.44 15.89
CA GLU A 219 -13.81 18.57 14.97
C GLU A 219 -13.32 18.17 13.57
N THR A 220 -12.13 17.55 13.48
CA THR A 220 -11.58 17.03 12.22
C THR A 220 -12.54 16.03 11.56
N ILE A 221 -13.11 15.10 12.34
CA ILE A 221 -14.06 14.12 11.81
C ILE A 221 -15.29 14.84 11.25
N ARG A 222 -15.80 15.89 11.92
CA ARG A 222 -16.93 16.70 11.42
C ARG A 222 -16.55 17.43 10.13
N ALA A 223 -15.39 18.08 10.07
CA ALA A 223 -14.90 18.79 8.89
C ALA A 223 -14.80 17.86 7.67
N VAL A 224 -14.11 16.70 7.80
CA VAL A 224 -13.97 15.69 6.74
C VAL A 224 -15.34 15.18 6.25
N ARG A 225 -16.28 14.90 7.16
CA ARG A 225 -17.64 14.49 6.79
C ARG A 225 -18.42 15.56 6.07
N ALA A 226 -18.29 16.82 6.51
CA ALA A 226 -18.97 17.97 5.89
C ALA A 226 -18.42 18.22 4.49
N THR A 227 -17.11 18.18 4.32
CA THR A 227 -16.44 18.27 3.01
C THR A 227 -16.91 17.16 2.06
N TYR A 228 -16.97 15.90 2.51
CA TYR A 228 -17.51 14.80 1.71
C TYR A 228 -18.96 15.08 1.27
N ARG A 229 -19.83 15.54 2.19
CA ARG A 229 -21.24 15.82 1.86
C ARG A 229 -21.34 16.92 0.80
N LEU A 230 -20.63 18.01 0.99
CA LEU A 230 -20.62 19.13 0.06
C LEU A 230 -20.12 18.69 -1.33
N LEU A 231 -19.03 17.91 -1.40
CA LEU A 231 -18.44 17.50 -2.66
C LEU A 231 -19.24 16.42 -3.42
N PHE A 232 -19.94 15.52 -2.73
CA PHE A 232 -20.52 14.34 -3.36
C PHE A 232 -22.04 14.21 -3.25
N LEU A 233 -22.69 14.98 -2.39
CA LEU A 233 -24.15 14.91 -2.19
C LEU A 233 -24.87 16.18 -2.60
N ASP A 234 -24.15 17.27 -2.85
CA ASP A 234 -24.68 18.53 -3.37
C ASP A 234 -24.87 18.45 -4.90
N LYS A 235 -25.65 19.38 -5.46
CA LYS A 235 -26.05 19.39 -6.87
C LYS A 235 -25.30 20.40 -7.73
N ASP A 236 -24.57 21.34 -7.12
CA ASP A 236 -23.82 22.35 -7.82
C ASP A 236 -22.68 21.75 -8.66
N ALA A 237 -22.11 22.51 -9.58
CA ALA A 237 -20.97 22.09 -10.37
C ALA A 237 -19.78 21.74 -9.47
N MET A 238 -19.03 20.71 -9.79
CA MET A 238 -17.88 20.26 -8.98
C MET A 238 -16.88 21.39 -8.71
N ALA A 239 -16.64 22.28 -9.67
CA ALA A 239 -15.73 23.40 -9.48
C ALA A 239 -16.21 24.32 -8.33
N GLN A 240 -17.48 24.70 -8.34
CA GLN A 240 -18.07 25.53 -7.27
C GLN A 240 -18.01 24.81 -5.92
N ARG A 241 -18.35 23.52 -5.87
CA ARG A 241 -18.27 22.73 -4.62
C ARG A 241 -16.85 22.64 -4.06
N LEU A 242 -15.83 22.62 -4.93
CA LEU A 242 -14.43 22.63 -4.50
C LEU A 242 -14.04 23.97 -3.89
N ASP A 243 -14.47 25.08 -4.51
CA ASP A 243 -14.22 26.43 -4.00
C ASP A 243 -14.93 26.64 -2.65
N ASP A 244 -16.19 26.23 -2.55
CA ASP A 244 -16.97 26.28 -1.31
C ASP A 244 -16.38 25.41 -0.19
N ALA A 245 -15.84 24.24 -0.54
CA ALA A 245 -15.20 23.34 0.42
C ALA A 245 -13.89 23.92 0.95
N GLU A 246 -13.11 24.56 0.08
CA GLU A 246 -11.87 25.25 0.44
C GLU A 246 -12.15 26.45 1.34
N GLU A 247 -13.16 27.29 1.00
CA GLU A 247 -13.56 28.43 1.83
C GLU A 247 -14.06 28.01 3.22
N LYS A 248 -14.92 26.99 3.29
CA LYS A 248 -15.59 26.59 4.54
C LYS A 248 -14.73 25.69 5.45
N TYR A 249 -13.84 24.88 4.88
CA TYR A 249 -13.12 23.80 5.60
C TYR A 249 -11.63 23.78 5.32
N GLY A 250 -11.08 24.73 4.54
CA GLY A 250 -9.67 24.77 4.14
C GLY A 250 -8.68 24.93 5.31
N ASP A 251 -9.11 25.52 6.42
CA ASP A 251 -8.31 25.62 7.65
C ASP A 251 -8.06 24.26 8.33
N ASN A 252 -8.87 23.24 8.02
CA ASN A 252 -8.63 21.89 8.49
C ASN A 252 -7.76 21.14 7.47
N GLU A 253 -6.52 20.82 7.83
CA GLU A 253 -5.54 20.17 6.97
C GLU A 253 -6.06 18.90 6.30
N PHE A 254 -6.87 18.09 6.99
CA PHE A 254 -7.40 16.83 6.49
C PHE A 254 -8.58 17.02 5.53
N ALA A 255 -9.39 18.05 5.75
CA ALA A 255 -10.42 18.45 4.80
C ALA A 255 -9.78 19.02 3.52
N ALA A 256 -8.76 19.87 3.67
CA ALA A 256 -8.00 20.44 2.56
C ALA A 256 -7.31 19.34 1.70
N GLN A 257 -6.85 18.24 2.30
CA GLN A 257 -6.29 17.10 1.56
C GLN A 257 -7.29 16.50 0.56
N ILE A 258 -8.59 16.45 0.88
CA ILE A 258 -9.63 15.95 -0.04
C ILE A 258 -9.75 16.87 -1.25
N VAL A 259 -9.82 18.18 -1.02
CA VAL A 259 -9.91 19.19 -2.08
C VAL A 259 -8.67 19.13 -2.99
N ALA A 260 -7.48 19.14 -2.39
CA ALA A 260 -6.21 19.04 -3.11
C ALA A 260 -6.11 17.76 -3.95
N PHE A 261 -6.55 16.62 -3.41
CA PHE A 261 -6.57 15.35 -4.13
C PHE A 261 -7.44 15.40 -5.39
N ILE A 262 -8.64 15.98 -5.30
CA ILE A 262 -9.54 16.11 -6.45
C ILE A 262 -8.98 17.11 -7.48
N ARG A 263 -8.38 18.21 -7.02
CA ARG A 263 -7.76 19.22 -7.89
C ARG A 263 -6.52 18.70 -8.62
N SER A 264 -5.77 17.77 -8.01
CA SER A 264 -4.54 17.22 -8.60
C SER A 264 -4.77 16.35 -9.84
N LYS A 265 -6.02 15.94 -10.11
CA LYS A 265 -6.45 15.12 -11.26
C LYS A 265 -5.49 13.96 -11.57
N GLY A 266 -5.80 12.80 -11.04
CA GLY A 266 -5.15 11.56 -11.45
C GLY A 266 -5.48 11.16 -12.90
N SER A 267 -4.96 10.03 -13.33
CA SER A 267 -5.25 9.46 -14.66
C SER A 267 -6.66 8.86 -14.74
N ARG A 268 -7.30 8.66 -13.59
CA ARG A 268 -8.64 8.07 -13.46
C ARG A 268 -9.66 9.11 -13.00
N PRO A 269 -10.97 8.95 -13.33
CA PRO A 269 -12.02 9.77 -12.73
C PRO A 269 -12.10 9.52 -11.23
N ILE A 270 -12.63 10.49 -10.49
CA ILE A 270 -12.88 10.35 -9.04
C ILE A 270 -14.08 9.40 -8.82
N CYS A 271 -13.90 8.44 -7.93
CA CYS A 271 -14.95 7.51 -7.51
C CYS A 271 -16.18 8.27 -7.01
N GLN A 272 -17.33 8.00 -7.62
CA GLN A 272 -18.58 8.69 -7.33
C GLN A 272 -19.33 8.05 -6.15
N ALA A 273 -20.14 8.86 -5.47
CA ALA A 273 -21.06 8.35 -4.45
C ALA A 273 -22.05 7.33 -5.04
N GLY A 274 -22.24 6.22 -4.34
CA GLY A 274 -23.24 5.23 -4.70
C GLY A 274 -24.66 5.78 -4.49
N ARG A 275 -25.56 5.60 -5.46
CA ARG A 275 -26.98 5.79 -5.25
C ARG A 275 -27.48 4.67 -4.33
N GLY A 276 -27.55 4.91 -3.04
CA GLY A 276 -28.05 3.96 -2.07
C GLY A 276 -28.45 4.71 -0.81
N LYS A 277 -29.61 4.30 -0.23
CA LYS A 277 -30.13 4.87 1.00
C LYS A 277 -29.02 4.94 2.06
N ALA A 278 -28.85 6.11 2.64
CA ALA A 278 -27.98 6.39 3.77
C ALA A 278 -28.42 5.57 4.99
#